data_0715cc06f7f02f3eb09081e629867575
#
_entry.id   0715cc06f7f02f3eb09081e629867575
#
_cell.length_a   1.000
_cell.length_b   1.000
_cell.length_c   1.000
_cell.angle_alpha   90.00
_cell.angle_beta   90.00
_cell.angle_gamma   90.00
#
_symmetry.space_group_name_H-M   'P 1'
#
loop_
_entity.id
_entity.type
_entity.pdbx_description
1 polymer ?
#
loop_
_entity_poly.entity_id
_entity_poly.type
_entity_poly.pdbx_seq_one_letter_code
_entity_poly.pdbx_strand_id
1 'polypeptide(L)'
;DNLYLLTTKPYFDLFKKNPFIHEVILDKRLPKYNLIYLYFLMRELKKYNFSKVFDLQNSSRTNFYKNILFPKADKIVWSSSVSTLPSNKDKEEFDKISVLERFDHQLKESGLNTHNTLKPDFSWASTDISEIKNFYKLNKYILLFPFCSPHLLIKKWPYYNNLIEKILNEYGDEYKIVTAPGPSEINDSK
;
A
#
# COMPACT_ATOMS: atom_id res chain seq x y z
N ASP A 1 -10.98 6.24 19.69
CA ASP A 1 -10.23 4.97 19.57
C ASP A 1 -8.90 5.25 18.87
N ASN A 2 -7.82 4.60 19.34
CA ASN A 2 -6.49 4.75 18.75
C ASN A 2 -6.34 3.80 17.55
N LEU A 3 -5.85 4.31 16.43
CA LEU A 3 -5.56 3.53 15.23
C LEU A 3 -4.06 3.24 15.15
N TYR A 4 -3.71 1.97 15.04
CA TYR A 4 -2.33 1.50 14.88
C TYR A 4 -2.17 0.87 13.49
N LEU A 5 -1.03 1.11 12.85
CA LEU A 5 -0.74 0.53 11.54
C LEU A 5 0.52 -0.34 11.60
N LEU A 6 0.37 -1.64 11.35
CA LEU A 6 1.49 -2.54 11.09
C LEU A 6 1.84 -2.50 9.60
N THR A 7 3.03 -2.02 9.26
CA THR A 7 3.46 -1.90 7.86
C THR A 7 4.96 -2.17 7.66
N THR A 8 5.37 -2.25 6.41
CA THR A 8 6.76 -2.54 6.04
C THR A 8 7.60 -1.28 5.86
N LYS A 9 8.94 -1.43 5.85
CA LYS A 9 9.88 -0.31 5.78
C LYS A 9 9.59 0.71 4.67
N PRO A 10 9.24 0.33 3.42
CA PRO A 10 8.96 1.31 2.36
C PRO A 10 7.83 2.29 2.67
N TYR A 11 6.86 1.86 3.49
CA TYR A 11 5.68 2.68 3.80
C TYR A 11 5.72 3.26 5.22
N PHE A 12 6.65 2.82 6.06
CA PHE A 12 6.72 3.18 7.47
C PHE A 12 6.87 4.69 7.67
N ASP A 13 7.85 5.30 7.00
CA ASP A 13 8.12 6.73 7.12
C ASP A 13 7.03 7.59 6.48
N LEU A 14 6.36 7.09 5.42
CA LEU A 14 5.21 7.72 4.81
C LEU A 14 4.04 7.82 5.80
N PHE A 15 3.64 6.68 6.35
CA PHE A 15 2.47 6.63 7.22
C PHE A 15 2.67 7.26 8.59
N LYS A 16 3.90 7.47 9.05
CA LYS A 16 4.19 8.29 10.23
C LYS A 16 3.72 9.74 10.09
N LYS A 17 3.57 10.24 8.88
CA LYS A 17 3.06 11.58 8.60
C LYS A 17 1.52 11.64 8.64
N ASN A 18 0.84 10.50 8.69
CA ASN A 18 -0.61 10.47 8.67
C ASN A 18 -1.18 10.92 10.02
N PRO A 19 -1.99 12.00 10.05
CA PRO A 19 -2.48 12.56 11.30
C PRO A 19 -3.55 11.69 11.99
N PHE A 20 -4.11 10.71 11.30
CA PHE A 20 -5.15 9.82 11.83
C PHE A 20 -4.60 8.53 12.42
N ILE A 21 -3.31 8.22 12.20
CA ILE A 21 -2.65 7.05 12.75
C ILE A 21 -1.95 7.44 14.04
N HIS A 22 -2.35 6.78 15.15
CA HIS A 22 -1.75 7.02 16.45
C HIS A 22 -0.31 6.55 16.51
N GLU A 23 -0.03 5.36 16.00
CA GLU A 23 1.32 4.82 15.91
C GLU A 23 1.48 3.86 14.72
N VAL A 24 2.67 3.92 14.10
CA VAL A 24 3.06 3.02 13.01
C VAL A 24 4.07 2.01 13.53
N ILE A 25 3.75 0.73 13.40
CA ILE A 25 4.56 -0.39 13.86
C ILE A 25 5.29 -1.01 12.66
N LEU A 26 6.60 -1.20 12.78
CA LEU A 26 7.42 -1.73 11.69
C LEU A 26 7.41 -3.26 11.64
N ASP A 27 6.90 -3.83 10.57
CA ASP A 27 7.14 -5.21 10.18
C ASP A 27 8.37 -5.29 9.26
N LYS A 28 9.49 -5.82 9.77
CA LYS A 28 10.71 -6.05 8.98
C LYS A 28 10.58 -7.17 7.96
N ARG A 29 9.50 -7.94 7.99
CA ARG A 29 9.21 -9.08 7.12
C ARG A 29 10.34 -10.11 7.03
N LEU A 30 11.06 -10.35 8.13
CA LEU A 30 12.05 -11.41 8.17
C LEU A 30 11.38 -12.78 7.98
N PRO A 31 12.14 -13.82 7.59
CA PRO A 31 11.59 -15.16 7.35
C PRO A 31 10.74 -15.68 8.52
N LYS A 32 9.69 -16.43 8.22
CA LYS A 32 8.75 -16.97 9.24
C LYS A 32 9.42 -17.92 10.24
N TYR A 33 10.56 -18.47 9.92
CA TYR A 33 11.36 -19.32 10.83
C TYR A 33 12.28 -18.52 11.75
N ASN A 34 12.38 -17.20 11.62
CA ASN A 34 13.15 -16.37 12.54
C ASN A 34 12.35 -16.14 13.83
N LEU A 35 12.45 -17.07 14.76
CA LEU A 35 11.69 -17.06 16.02
C LEU A 35 12.03 -15.87 16.90
N ILE A 36 13.29 -15.42 16.88
CA ILE A 36 13.73 -14.23 17.64
C ILE A 36 12.97 -12.98 17.15
N TYR A 37 12.92 -12.81 15.85
CA TYR A 37 12.16 -11.71 15.26
C TYR A 37 10.67 -11.78 15.60
N LEU A 38 10.08 -12.97 15.47
CA LEU A 38 8.66 -13.17 15.79
C LEU A 38 8.36 -12.88 17.26
N TYR A 39 9.25 -13.30 18.16
CA TYR A 39 9.13 -13.00 19.59
C TYR A 39 9.14 -11.50 19.87
N PHE A 40 10.09 -10.75 19.27
CA PHE A 40 10.14 -9.29 19.44
C PHE A 40 8.93 -8.59 18.83
N LEU A 41 8.48 -9.01 17.64
CA LEU A 41 7.28 -8.47 17.02
C LEU A 41 6.03 -8.75 17.87
N MET A 42 5.88 -9.96 18.39
CA MET A 42 4.80 -10.32 19.31
C MET A 42 4.85 -9.47 20.59
N ARG A 43 6.03 -9.29 21.18
CA ARG A 43 6.23 -8.47 22.37
C ARG A 43 5.85 -7.00 22.11
N GLU A 44 6.20 -6.49 20.93
CA GLU A 44 5.82 -5.13 20.50
C GLU A 44 4.31 -5.00 20.40
N LEU A 45 3.65 -5.92 19.67
CA LEU A 45 2.20 -5.90 19.49
C LEU A 45 1.42 -6.10 20.79
N LYS A 46 1.96 -6.85 21.74
CA LYS A 46 1.33 -7.04 23.08
C LYS A 46 1.32 -5.81 23.97
N LYS A 47 2.08 -4.77 23.66
CA LYS A 47 2.01 -3.48 24.40
C LYS A 47 0.65 -2.82 24.24
N TYR A 48 -0.07 -3.16 23.17
CA TYR A 48 -1.35 -2.58 22.82
C TYR A 48 -2.47 -3.60 23.05
N ASN A 49 -3.55 -3.14 23.65
CA ASN A 49 -4.74 -3.97 23.86
C ASN A 49 -5.68 -3.82 22.65
N PHE A 50 -5.40 -4.51 21.56
CA PHE A 50 -6.25 -4.45 20.38
C PHE A 50 -7.61 -5.11 20.65
N SER A 51 -8.69 -4.41 20.37
CA SER A 51 -10.06 -4.95 20.34
C SER A 51 -10.42 -5.50 18.97
N LYS A 52 -9.87 -4.91 17.90
CA LYS A 52 -10.13 -5.28 16.52
C LYS A 52 -8.88 -5.17 15.66
N VAL A 53 -8.71 -6.09 14.72
CA VAL A 53 -7.66 -6.07 13.70
C VAL A 53 -8.30 -6.13 12.31
N PHE A 54 -7.89 -5.23 11.44
CA PHE A 54 -8.30 -5.19 10.03
C PHE A 54 -7.14 -5.69 9.16
N ASP A 55 -7.23 -6.92 8.67
CA ASP A 55 -6.25 -7.47 7.74
C ASP A 55 -6.64 -7.11 6.30
N LEU A 56 -6.14 -5.98 5.81
CA LEU A 56 -6.36 -5.52 4.45
C LEU A 56 -5.40 -6.17 3.45
N GLN A 57 -4.33 -6.83 3.91
CA GLN A 57 -3.39 -7.51 3.03
C GLN A 57 -3.88 -8.90 2.62
N ASN A 58 -4.61 -9.59 3.49
CA ASN A 58 -5.19 -10.93 3.24
C ASN A 58 -4.19 -11.95 2.67
N SER A 59 -2.97 -11.99 3.22
CA SER A 59 -1.87 -12.82 2.74
C SER A 59 -1.63 -14.04 3.63
N SER A 60 -0.92 -15.05 3.10
CA SER A 60 -0.46 -16.19 3.91
C SER A 60 0.41 -15.76 5.11
N ARG A 61 1.06 -14.60 5.03
CA ARG A 61 1.84 -14.04 6.14
C ARG A 61 0.93 -13.45 7.21
N THR A 62 -0.09 -12.67 6.85
CA THR A 62 -1.01 -12.09 7.82
C THR A 62 -1.84 -13.16 8.52
N ASN A 63 -2.23 -14.22 7.80
CA ASN A 63 -2.85 -15.38 8.42
C ASN A 63 -1.91 -16.11 9.39
N PHE A 64 -0.63 -16.26 9.06
CA PHE A 64 0.38 -16.78 9.97
C PHE A 64 0.52 -15.88 11.21
N TYR A 65 0.54 -14.56 11.06
CA TYR A 65 0.61 -13.61 12.18
C TYR A 65 -0.63 -13.73 13.09
N LYS A 66 -1.84 -13.86 12.53
CA LYS A 66 -3.06 -14.10 13.30
C LYS A 66 -2.88 -15.26 14.27
N ASN A 67 -2.34 -16.38 13.80
CA ASN A 67 -2.23 -17.59 14.59
C ASN A 67 -1.08 -17.57 15.61
N ILE A 68 0.04 -16.90 15.29
CA ILE A 68 1.26 -16.95 16.12
C ILE A 68 1.42 -15.72 17.01
N LEU A 69 1.15 -14.53 16.49
CA LEU A 69 1.36 -13.28 17.24
C LEU A 69 0.16 -12.91 18.12
N PHE A 70 -1.02 -13.46 17.80
CA PHE A 70 -2.26 -13.22 18.54
C PHE A 70 -2.84 -14.54 19.09
N PRO A 71 -2.13 -15.26 19.97
CA PRO A 71 -2.52 -16.59 20.45
C PRO A 71 -3.85 -16.62 21.26
N LYS A 72 -4.38 -15.47 21.62
CA LYS A 72 -5.71 -15.29 22.27
C LYS A 72 -6.66 -14.54 21.34
N ALA A 73 -6.62 -14.87 20.05
CA ALA A 73 -7.44 -14.23 19.02
C ALA A 73 -8.97 -14.31 19.31
N ASP A 74 -9.41 -15.21 20.18
CA ASP A 74 -10.83 -15.35 20.61
C ASP A 74 -11.40 -14.06 21.24
N LYS A 75 -10.53 -13.17 21.74
CA LYS A 75 -10.91 -11.88 22.31
C LYS A 75 -10.75 -10.70 21.34
N ILE A 76 -10.17 -10.92 20.16
CA ILE A 76 -9.89 -9.89 19.16
C ILE A 76 -10.74 -10.16 17.94
N VAL A 77 -11.56 -9.20 17.56
CA VAL A 77 -12.32 -9.29 16.31
C VAL A 77 -11.35 -9.14 15.12
N TRP A 78 -11.23 -10.21 14.33
CA TRP A 78 -10.35 -10.22 13.16
C TRP A 78 -11.15 -10.07 11.87
N SER A 79 -11.03 -8.92 11.21
CA SER A 79 -11.62 -8.64 9.91
C SER A 79 -10.63 -8.95 8.78
N SER A 80 -11.05 -9.77 7.83
CA SER A 80 -10.29 -10.14 6.63
C SER A 80 -11.24 -10.39 5.47
N SER A 81 -10.73 -10.49 4.23
CA SER A 81 -11.56 -10.83 3.07
C SER A 81 -12.27 -12.19 3.20
N VAL A 82 -11.73 -13.10 4.01
CA VAL A 82 -12.36 -14.40 4.27
C VAL A 82 -13.47 -14.28 5.31
N SER A 83 -13.23 -13.54 6.40
CA SER A 83 -14.24 -13.40 7.48
C SER A 83 -15.43 -12.51 7.11
N THR A 84 -15.29 -11.71 6.05
CA THR A 84 -16.34 -10.79 5.56
C THR A 84 -16.81 -11.16 4.15
N LEU A 85 -16.47 -12.35 3.66
CA LEU A 85 -16.92 -12.83 2.35
C LEU A 85 -18.43 -12.93 2.32
N PRO A 86 -19.13 -12.38 1.30
CA PRO A 86 -20.56 -12.56 1.14
C PRO A 86 -20.93 -14.05 1.07
N SER A 87 -21.99 -14.45 1.77
CA SER A 87 -22.42 -15.86 1.87
C SER A 87 -22.80 -16.52 0.54
N ASN A 88 -23.04 -15.70 -0.50
CA ASN A 88 -23.44 -16.14 -1.84
C ASN A 88 -22.29 -16.07 -2.88
N LYS A 89 -21.07 -15.77 -2.46
CA LYS A 89 -19.90 -15.67 -3.33
C LYS A 89 -18.77 -16.56 -2.86
N ASP A 90 -18.08 -17.20 -3.80
CA ASP A 90 -16.80 -17.81 -3.49
C ASP A 90 -15.67 -16.76 -3.50
N LYS A 91 -14.53 -17.13 -2.93
CA LYS A 91 -13.39 -16.21 -2.80
C LYS A 91 -12.78 -15.84 -4.15
N GLU A 92 -12.72 -16.76 -5.10
CA GLU A 92 -12.11 -16.53 -6.41
C GLU A 92 -12.94 -15.51 -7.22
N GLU A 93 -14.25 -15.61 -7.14
CA GLU A 93 -15.16 -14.64 -7.75
C GLU A 93 -15.04 -13.27 -7.09
N PHE A 94 -14.99 -13.24 -5.76
CA PHE A 94 -14.84 -11.99 -5.02
C PHE A 94 -13.49 -11.30 -5.29
N ASP A 95 -12.42 -12.06 -5.48
CA ASP A 95 -11.09 -11.52 -5.76
C ASP A 95 -10.96 -10.89 -7.17
N LYS A 96 -11.95 -11.08 -8.06
CA LYS A 96 -11.99 -10.43 -9.39
C LYS A 96 -12.45 -8.98 -9.36
N ILE A 97 -13.17 -8.56 -8.32
CA ILE A 97 -13.57 -7.16 -8.17
C ILE A 97 -12.39 -6.28 -7.76
N SER A 98 -12.52 -4.96 -7.92
CA SER A 98 -11.43 -4.03 -7.63
C SER A 98 -11.00 -4.10 -6.15
N VAL A 99 -9.72 -3.83 -5.89
CA VAL A 99 -9.15 -3.88 -4.53
C VAL A 99 -9.86 -2.89 -3.59
N LEU A 100 -10.18 -1.69 -4.09
CA LEU A 100 -10.85 -0.66 -3.28
C LEU A 100 -12.28 -1.09 -2.92
N GLU A 101 -13.01 -1.70 -3.84
CA GLU A 101 -14.35 -2.24 -3.56
C GLU A 101 -14.31 -3.38 -2.55
N ARG A 102 -13.29 -4.25 -2.62
CA ARG A 102 -13.08 -5.31 -1.61
C ARG A 102 -12.80 -4.72 -0.23
N PHE A 103 -11.99 -3.68 -0.15
CA PHE A 103 -11.73 -2.98 1.12
C PHE A 103 -12.99 -2.30 1.65
N ASP A 104 -13.72 -1.62 0.79
CA ASP A 104 -14.97 -0.97 1.14
C ASP A 104 -15.96 -1.99 1.73
N HIS A 105 -16.16 -3.12 1.05
CA HIS A 105 -16.99 -4.22 1.54
C HIS A 105 -16.49 -4.75 2.89
N GLN A 106 -15.20 -5.10 3.00
CA GLN A 106 -14.62 -5.64 4.25
C GLN A 106 -14.80 -4.68 5.43
N LEU A 107 -14.61 -3.39 5.22
CA LEU A 107 -14.72 -2.39 6.27
C LEU A 107 -16.19 -2.17 6.67
N LYS A 108 -17.13 -2.14 5.72
CA LYS A 108 -18.58 -2.06 5.98
C LYS A 108 -19.08 -3.26 6.79
N GLU A 109 -18.76 -4.47 6.35
CA GLU A 109 -19.13 -5.70 7.09
C GLU A 109 -18.52 -5.74 8.49
N SER A 110 -17.45 -5.02 8.71
CA SER A 110 -16.82 -4.86 10.02
C SER A 110 -17.40 -3.71 10.85
N GLY A 111 -18.47 -3.07 10.38
CA GLY A 111 -19.20 -2.02 11.09
C GLY A 111 -18.56 -0.63 11.00
N LEU A 112 -17.71 -0.38 10.00
CA LEU A 112 -17.15 0.93 9.76
C LEU A 112 -17.93 1.71 8.70
N ASN A 113 -17.95 3.03 8.86
CA ASN A 113 -18.43 3.92 7.82
C ASN A 113 -17.32 4.18 6.79
N THR A 114 -17.60 3.93 5.51
CA THR A 114 -16.59 3.90 4.44
C THR A 114 -16.81 4.97 3.37
N HIS A 115 -17.16 6.17 3.75
CA HIS A 115 -17.45 7.27 2.79
C HIS A 115 -16.32 7.55 1.80
N ASN A 116 -15.06 7.36 2.20
CA ASN A 116 -13.88 7.74 1.42
C ASN A 116 -13.08 6.55 0.88
N THR A 117 -13.52 5.31 1.08
CA THR A 117 -12.72 4.12 0.69
C THR A 117 -12.45 4.07 -0.82
N LEU A 118 -13.42 4.47 -1.64
CA LEU A 118 -13.29 4.48 -3.11
C LEU A 118 -12.55 5.72 -3.64
N LYS A 119 -12.37 6.73 -2.81
CA LYS A 119 -11.62 7.96 -3.13
C LYS A 119 -10.68 8.32 -2.00
N PRO A 120 -9.61 7.53 -1.79
CA PRO A 120 -8.68 7.76 -0.68
C PRO A 120 -7.98 9.11 -0.84
N ASP A 121 -7.96 9.88 0.24
CA ASP A 121 -7.25 11.15 0.32
C ASP A 121 -5.81 10.94 0.81
N PHE A 122 -4.83 11.37 0.01
CA PHE A 122 -3.40 11.36 0.33
C PHE A 122 -2.82 12.77 0.50
N SER A 123 -3.65 13.81 0.64
CA SER A 123 -3.18 15.19 0.80
C SER A 123 -2.23 15.35 1.99
N TRP A 124 -2.45 14.57 3.06
CA TRP A 124 -1.56 14.53 4.24
C TRP A 124 -0.13 14.07 3.92
N ALA A 125 0.08 13.37 2.82
CA ALA A 125 1.40 12.86 2.38
C ALA A 125 2.15 13.84 1.46
N SER A 126 1.50 14.93 1.07
CA SER A 126 2.11 15.91 0.19
C SER A 126 3.32 16.59 0.85
N THR A 127 4.34 16.85 0.04
CA THR A 127 5.54 17.59 0.44
C THR A 127 5.85 18.65 -0.59
N ASP A 128 6.47 19.74 -0.18
CA ASP A 128 6.96 20.73 -1.13
C ASP A 128 8.06 20.13 -2.02
N ILE A 129 7.89 20.25 -3.32
CA ILE A 129 8.84 19.80 -4.34
C ILE A 129 9.48 20.96 -5.11
N SER A 130 9.41 22.17 -4.57
CA SER A 130 9.87 23.39 -5.23
C SER A 130 11.36 23.32 -5.59
N GLU A 131 12.20 22.74 -4.71
CA GLU A 131 13.63 22.53 -4.99
C GLU A 131 13.85 21.62 -6.20
N ILE A 132 13.12 20.49 -6.27
CA ILE A 132 13.18 19.56 -7.40
C ILE A 132 12.72 20.24 -8.68
N LYS A 133 11.60 20.97 -8.61
CA LYS A 133 11.05 21.69 -9.76
C LYS A 133 12.03 22.75 -10.26
N ASN A 134 12.67 23.49 -9.37
CA ASN A 134 13.66 24.52 -9.72
C ASN A 134 14.92 23.88 -10.33
N PHE A 135 15.44 22.82 -9.72
CA PHE A 135 16.65 22.13 -10.19
C PHE A 135 16.48 21.61 -11.63
N TYR A 136 15.34 20.97 -11.94
CA TYR A 136 15.04 20.46 -13.28
C TYR A 136 14.32 21.47 -14.17
N LYS A 137 14.09 22.71 -13.70
CA LYS A 137 13.34 23.76 -14.40
C LYS A 137 11.97 23.27 -14.90
N LEU A 138 11.21 22.64 -14.00
CA LEU A 138 9.89 22.07 -14.30
C LEU A 138 8.79 23.11 -14.07
N ASN A 139 8.25 23.67 -15.13
CA ASN A 139 7.06 24.51 -15.08
C ASN A 139 5.78 23.64 -15.25
N LYS A 140 5.57 23.14 -16.47
CA LYS A 140 4.55 22.17 -16.79
C LYS A 140 5.21 20.84 -17.11
N TYR A 141 4.69 19.75 -16.55
CA TYR A 141 5.28 18.42 -16.78
C TYR A 141 4.24 17.33 -16.75
N ILE A 142 4.53 16.27 -17.48
CA ILE A 142 3.78 15.01 -17.47
C ILE A 142 4.64 13.98 -16.76
N LEU A 143 4.14 13.44 -15.65
CA LEU A 143 4.83 12.40 -14.89
C LEU A 143 4.40 11.02 -15.38
N LEU A 144 5.35 10.22 -15.85
CA LEU A 144 5.12 8.86 -16.33
C LEU A 144 5.77 7.84 -15.38
N PHE A 145 5.11 6.69 -15.22
CA PHE A 145 5.59 5.54 -14.44
C PHE A 145 5.72 4.31 -15.36
N PRO A 146 6.76 4.24 -16.21
CA PRO A 146 6.90 3.19 -17.22
C PRO A 146 7.39 1.85 -16.67
N PHE A 147 7.76 1.79 -15.39
CA PHE A 147 8.37 0.63 -14.78
C PHE A 147 7.38 -0.20 -13.97
N CYS A 148 7.75 -1.43 -13.68
CA CYS A 148 6.96 -2.33 -12.84
C CYS A 148 7.89 -3.28 -12.07
N SER A 149 7.34 -3.92 -11.04
CA SER A 149 8.09 -4.91 -10.25
C SER A 149 8.67 -6.01 -11.16
N PRO A 150 9.93 -6.45 -10.94
CA PRO A 150 10.60 -7.43 -11.80
C PRO A 150 9.85 -8.75 -12.01
N HIS A 151 9.04 -9.17 -11.01
CA HIS A 151 8.21 -10.37 -11.10
C HIS A 151 6.87 -10.16 -11.80
N LEU A 152 6.58 -8.95 -12.28
CA LEU A 152 5.33 -8.59 -12.95
C LEU A 152 5.57 -7.92 -14.32
N LEU A 153 6.58 -8.36 -15.05
CA LEU A 153 6.98 -7.78 -16.36
C LEU A 153 5.84 -7.75 -17.38
N ILE A 154 4.87 -8.64 -17.27
CA ILE A 154 3.65 -8.62 -18.09
C ILE A 154 2.84 -7.32 -17.97
N LYS A 155 3.04 -6.55 -16.87
CA LYS A 155 2.40 -5.25 -16.66
C LYS A 155 3.16 -4.09 -17.32
N LYS A 156 4.39 -4.32 -17.80
CA LYS A 156 5.18 -3.29 -18.47
C LYS A 156 4.59 -3.05 -19.86
N TRP A 157 3.98 -1.88 -20.04
CA TRP A 157 3.47 -1.49 -21.36
C TRP A 157 4.63 -1.21 -22.32
N PRO A 158 4.71 -1.85 -23.48
CA PRO A 158 5.90 -1.80 -24.34
C PRO A 158 6.01 -0.50 -25.16
N TYR A 159 4.96 0.32 -25.21
CA TYR A 159 4.88 1.48 -26.10
C TYR A 159 5.14 2.82 -25.40
N TYR A 160 5.78 2.83 -24.24
CA TYR A 160 6.10 4.08 -23.55
C TYR A 160 6.98 5.02 -24.38
N ASN A 161 7.98 4.50 -25.11
CA ASN A 161 8.83 5.33 -25.97
C ASN A 161 8.02 5.99 -27.09
N ASN A 162 7.14 5.25 -27.75
CA ASN A 162 6.27 5.82 -28.77
C ASN A 162 5.31 6.88 -28.19
N LEU A 163 4.81 6.68 -26.97
CA LEU A 163 4.00 7.68 -26.28
C LEU A 163 4.80 8.94 -25.98
N ILE A 164 6.03 8.79 -25.48
CA ILE A 164 6.94 9.91 -25.19
C ILE A 164 7.22 10.71 -26.46
N GLU A 165 7.58 10.05 -27.57
CA GLU A 165 7.81 10.71 -28.87
C GLU A 165 6.58 11.50 -29.33
N LYS A 166 5.38 10.91 -29.24
CA LYS A 166 4.14 11.61 -29.61
C LYS A 166 3.90 12.84 -28.73
N ILE A 167 4.07 12.72 -27.40
CA ILE A 167 3.89 13.84 -26.48
C ILE A 167 4.90 14.94 -26.78
N LEU A 168 6.18 14.61 -27.03
CA LEU A 168 7.21 15.58 -27.35
C LEU A 168 6.95 16.28 -28.68
N ASN A 169 6.46 15.57 -29.69
CA ASN A 169 6.14 16.15 -31.00
C ASN A 169 4.93 17.11 -30.93
N GLU A 170 3.93 16.80 -30.11
CA GLU A 170 2.71 17.61 -30.05
C GLU A 170 2.79 18.71 -28.97
N TYR A 171 3.46 18.44 -27.85
CA TYR A 171 3.43 19.27 -26.64
C TYR A 171 4.81 19.57 -26.04
N GLY A 172 5.92 19.23 -26.75
CA GLY A 172 7.27 19.35 -26.20
C GLY A 172 7.71 20.77 -25.87
N ASP A 173 7.10 21.77 -26.50
CA ASP A 173 7.35 23.19 -26.20
C ASP A 173 6.65 23.64 -24.90
N GLU A 174 5.58 22.94 -24.50
CA GLU A 174 4.78 23.31 -23.33
C GLU A 174 5.08 22.42 -22.12
N TYR A 175 5.29 21.12 -22.32
CA TYR A 175 5.45 20.14 -21.26
C TYR A 175 6.81 19.42 -21.30
N LYS A 176 7.38 19.24 -20.12
CA LYS A 176 8.50 18.31 -19.93
C LYS A 176 7.99 16.93 -19.52
N ILE A 177 8.61 15.88 -20.00
CA ILE A 177 8.33 14.51 -19.52
C ILE A 177 9.26 14.20 -18.37
N VAL A 178 8.70 13.66 -17.31
CA VAL A 178 9.40 13.27 -16.09
C VAL A 178 9.10 11.82 -15.79
N THR A 179 10.11 11.05 -15.43
CA THR A 179 9.97 9.70 -14.89
C THR A 179 10.51 9.66 -13.47
N ALA A 180 9.92 8.84 -12.61
CA ALA A 180 10.35 8.63 -11.22
C ALA A 180 10.67 7.14 -11.01
N PRO A 181 11.86 6.67 -11.47
CA PRO A 181 12.24 5.26 -11.34
C PRO A 181 12.54 4.91 -9.88
N GLY A 182 12.26 3.67 -9.50
CA GLY A 182 12.75 3.09 -8.26
C GLY A 182 14.27 2.85 -8.32
N PRO A 183 14.94 2.61 -7.17
CA PRO A 183 16.41 2.46 -7.15
C PRO A 183 16.97 1.39 -8.10
N SER A 184 16.22 0.30 -8.32
CA SER A 184 16.60 -0.78 -9.25
C SER A 184 16.32 -0.46 -10.73
N GLU A 185 15.59 0.60 -11.02
CA GLU A 185 15.11 0.96 -12.36
C GLU A 185 15.86 2.16 -12.97
N ILE A 186 16.78 2.77 -12.19
CA ILE A 186 17.54 3.96 -12.62
C ILE A 186 18.34 3.70 -13.90
N ASN A 187 18.88 2.50 -14.07
CA ASN A 187 19.64 2.14 -15.27
C ASN A 187 18.75 1.96 -16.50
N ASP A 188 17.53 1.50 -16.31
CA ASP A 188 16.54 1.29 -17.38
C ASP A 188 15.83 2.60 -17.77
N SER A 189 16.01 3.67 -16.99
CA SER A 189 15.39 4.98 -17.23
C SER A 189 16.25 5.94 -18.05
N LYS A 190 17.46 5.53 -18.42
CA LYS A 190 18.41 6.27 -19.28
C LYS A 190 18.17 5.91 -20.74
#